data_d5818cfed6c1e36d76fc5704175bb177
#
_entry.id   d5818cfed6c1e36d76fc5704175bb177
#
_cell.length_a   1.000
_cell.length_b   1.000
_cell.length_c   1.000
_cell.angle_alpha   90.00
_cell.angle_beta   90.00
_cell.angle_gamma   90.00
#
_symmetry.space_group_name_H-M   'P 1'
#
loop_
_entity.id
_entity.type
_entity.pdbx_description
1 polymer ?
#
loop_
_entity_poly.entity_id
_entity_poly.type
_entity_poly.pdbx_seq_one_letter_code
_entity_poly.pdbx_strand_id
1 'polypeptide(L)'
;MLDDQTQLSFPADGQATVPLLFTPAVVRCIAAGPGGRPLTVLIDTGTDPSAIDLHLARRLGLRIGAFALGSDASSDAVPFTETMLPWLRIGDLELRNLYVLALDLRQAPFPVDIVLGYNVLCHLGMTIDYAQQQICLRHPDLPPPAPSRAGISLPLHFYEHFPALADLCLDDQVQLPLATIDTGSNGALTLSPDLAQRVGLHPKADQVGVGTGHGFTQSCTITRSSADLQLGPLHLPAVEIDAPHLQHGDLSRHGRANLGNRLLGRFRSVSLDYRRALAIFEAAQ
;
A
#
# COMPACT_ATOMS: atom_id res chain seq x y z
N MET A 1 -25.54 -2.49 -3.02
CA MET A 1 -24.19 -2.00 -3.35
C MET A 1 -24.33 -0.50 -3.59
N LEU A 2 -23.52 0.32 -2.92
CA LEU A 2 -23.49 1.76 -3.18
C LEU A 2 -22.68 1.99 -4.45
N ASP A 3 -23.08 2.95 -5.30
CA ASP A 3 -22.27 3.35 -6.45
C ASP A 3 -21.11 4.24 -5.96
N ASP A 4 -19.93 4.05 -6.50
CA ASP A 4 -18.80 4.93 -6.23
C ASP A 4 -19.01 6.27 -6.94
N GLN A 5 -19.23 7.31 -6.15
CA GLN A 5 -19.43 8.69 -6.60
C GLN A 5 -18.32 9.61 -6.12
N THR A 6 -17.15 9.04 -5.81
CA THR A 6 -16.00 9.79 -5.31
C THR A 6 -15.58 10.87 -6.30
N GLN A 7 -15.41 12.08 -5.81
CA GLN A 7 -14.98 13.25 -6.59
C GLN A 7 -13.69 13.80 -5.99
N LEU A 8 -12.72 14.10 -6.84
CA LEU A 8 -11.44 14.70 -6.47
C LEU A 8 -11.38 16.13 -6.99
N SER A 9 -11.04 17.08 -6.12
CA SER A 9 -10.82 18.48 -6.48
C SER A 9 -9.40 18.87 -6.07
N PHE A 10 -8.56 19.17 -7.07
CA PHE A 10 -7.19 19.60 -6.87
C PHE A 10 -7.09 21.12 -6.74
N PRO A 11 -6.05 21.66 -6.07
CA PRO A 11 -5.74 23.08 -6.11
C PRO A 11 -5.36 23.54 -7.54
N ALA A 12 -5.24 24.83 -7.74
CA ALA A 12 -5.03 25.41 -9.08
C ALA A 12 -3.76 24.94 -9.78
N ASP A 13 -2.70 24.62 -9.03
CA ASP A 13 -1.44 24.05 -9.54
C ASP A 13 -1.52 22.53 -9.77
N GLY A 14 -2.62 21.90 -9.40
CA GLY A 14 -2.87 20.47 -9.56
C GLY A 14 -2.07 19.58 -8.62
N GLN A 15 -1.49 20.10 -7.53
CA GLN A 15 -0.65 19.34 -6.60
C GLN A 15 -1.02 19.60 -5.13
N ALA A 16 -1.06 18.56 -4.33
CA ALA A 16 -1.20 18.67 -2.89
C ALA A 16 -0.05 17.93 -2.22
N THR A 17 0.71 18.64 -1.37
CA THR A 17 1.85 18.06 -0.64
C THR A 17 1.54 18.08 0.86
N VAL A 18 1.81 16.94 1.51
CA VAL A 18 1.60 16.77 2.95
C VAL A 18 2.80 16.07 3.60
N PRO A 19 3.05 16.29 4.89
CA PRO A 19 4.06 15.54 5.62
C PRO A 19 3.78 14.03 5.62
N LEU A 20 4.82 13.24 5.40
CA LEU A 20 4.80 11.79 5.53
C LEU A 20 4.98 11.39 7.00
N LEU A 21 4.08 10.57 7.51
CA LEU A 21 4.25 9.87 8.77
C LEU A 21 4.69 8.43 8.46
N PHE A 22 5.96 8.13 8.73
CA PHE A 22 6.59 6.86 8.28
C PHE A 22 6.96 5.90 9.41
N THR A 23 6.55 6.16 10.64
CA THR A 23 6.81 5.26 11.78
C THR A 23 5.51 4.64 12.28
N PRO A 24 5.28 3.32 12.21
CA PRO A 24 6.13 2.29 11.56
C PRO A 24 6.21 2.49 10.04
N ALA A 25 7.05 1.74 9.37
CA ALA A 25 7.31 1.89 7.92
C ALA A 25 6.06 1.60 7.05
N VAL A 26 5.08 2.49 7.11
CA VAL A 26 3.87 2.54 6.25
C VAL A 26 3.58 3.99 5.89
N VAL A 27 3.00 4.23 4.73
CA VAL A 27 2.79 5.58 4.18
C VAL A 27 1.52 6.19 4.77
N ARG A 28 1.67 7.10 5.73
CA ARG A 28 0.54 7.78 6.37
C ARG A 28 0.70 9.29 6.33
N CYS A 29 -0.44 10.00 6.42
CA CYS A 29 -0.49 11.44 6.58
C CYS A 29 -1.65 11.85 7.51
N ILE A 30 -1.72 13.14 7.80
CA ILE A 30 -2.86 13.73 8.51
C ILE A 30 -3.77 14.43 7.52
N ALA A 31 -5.05 14.20 7.66
CA ALA A 31 -6.10 14.83 6.86
C ALA A 31 -7.14 15.54 7.74
N ALA A 32 -7.86 16.47 7.14
CA ALA A 32 -9.08 17.03 7.73
C ALA A 32 -10.31 16.28 7.19
N GLY A 33 -11.32 16.08 8.04
CA GLY A 33 -12.55 15.39 7.69
C GLY A 33 -13.70 15.77 8.62
N PRO A 34 -14.88 15.17 8.46
CA PRO A 34 -15.98 15.39 9.37
C PRO A 34 -15.61 15.10 10.82
N GLY A 35 -16.27 15.81 11.76
CA GLY A 35 -16.04 15.63 13.19
C GLY A 35 -14.98 16.54 13.81
N GLY A 36 -14.29 17.37 13.00
CA GLY A 36 -13.45 18.48 13.49
C GLY A 36 -12.10 18.08 14.12
N ARG A 37 -11.75 16.79 14.15
CA ARG A 37 -10.43 16.31 14.57
C ARG A 37 -9.56 15.91 13.38
N PRO A 38 -8.22 16.00 13.51
CA PRO A 38 -7.33 15.41 12.51
C PRO A 38 -7.58 13.90 12.38
N LEU A 39 -7.55 13.40 11.15
CA LEU A 39 -7.69 11.99 10.81
C LEU A 39 -6.35 11.45 10.31
N THR A 40 -5.97 10.28 10.81
CA THR A 40 -4.79 9.57 10.30
C THR A 40 -5.20 8.74 9.08
N VAL A 41 -4.60 9.04 7.94
CA VAL A 41 -4.87 8.40 6.66
C VAL A 41 -3.68 7.53 6.27
N LEU A 42 -3.91 6.25 6.02
CA LEU A 42 -2.99 5.34 5.36
C LEU A 42 -3.19 5.47 3.85
N ILE A 43 -2.12 5.69 3.10
CA ILE A 43 -2.11 5.63 1.64
C ILE A 43 -1.66 4.21 1.28
N ASP A 44 -2.59 3.41 0.75
CA ASP A 44 -2.38 1.97 0.60
C ASP A 44 -2.67 1.51 -0.83
N THR A 45 -1.61 1.27 -1.58
CA THR A 45 -1.70 0.78 -2.96
C THR A 45 -2.06 -0.71 -3.06
N GLY A 46 -2.10 -1.42 -1.95
CA GLY A 46 -2.52 -2.82 -1.83
C GLY A 46 -3.97 -3.00 -1.40
N THR A 47 -4.75 -1.93 -1.28
CA THR A 47 -6.16 -1.96 -0.82
C THR A 47 -7.13 -1.52 -1.93
N ASP A 48 -8.26 -2.22 -2.05
CA ASP A 48 -9.40 -1.85 -2.90
C ASP A 48 -10.73 -2.36 -2.30
N PRO A 49 -11.74 -1.46 -2.17
CA PRO A 49 -11.66 -0.01 -2.24
C PRO A 49 -11.09 0.60 -0.95
N SER A 50 -11.12 1.92 -0.84
CA SER A 50 -10.78 2.66 0.40
C SER A 50 -11.59 2.18 1.60
N ALA A 51 -11.07 2.35 2.81
CA ALA A 51 -11.73 1.93 4.04
C ALA A 51 -11.75 3.02 5.12
N ILE A 52 -12.67 2.90 6.06
CA ILE A 52 -12.79 3.76 7.26
C ILE A 52 -12.97 2.89 8.50
N ASP A 53 -12.40 3.32 9.62
CA ASP A 53 -12.68 2.67 10.91
C ASP A 53 -14.18 2.67 11.23
N LEU A 54 -14.74 1.50 11.49
CA LEU A 54 -16.17 1.32 11.74
C LEU A 54 -16.68 2.15 12.94
N HIS A 55 -15.82 2.31 13.98
CA HIS A 55 -16.20 3.11 15.14
C HIS A 55 -16.16 4.60 14.82
N LEU A 56 -15.22 5.04 13.98
CA LEU A 56 -15.22 6.40 13.45
C LEU A 56 -16.47 6.63 12.60
N ALA A 57 -16.78 5.74 11.66
CA ALA A 57 -17.97 5.85 10.82
C ALA A 57 -19.24 6.01 11.64
N ARG A 58 -19.41 5.20 12.71
CA ARG A 58 -20.54 5.33 13.65
C ARG A 58 -20.56 6.66 14.40
N ARG A 59 -19.42 7.12 14.91
CA ARG A 59 -19.32 8.41 15.60
C ARG A 59 -19.66 9.60 14.69
N LEU A 60 -19.32 9.50 13.41
CA LEU A 60 -19.66 10.50 12.39
C LEU A 60 -21.12 10.42 11.93
N GLY A 61 -21.90 9.46 12.43
CA GLY A 61 -23.28 9.25 12.02
C GLY A 61 -23.44 8.78 10.56
N LEU A 62 -22.39 8.15 10.00
CA LEU A 62 -22.48 7.63 8.64
C LEU A 62 -23.46 6.46 8.57
N ARG A 63 -24.11 6.30 7.43
CA ARG A 63 -25.04 5.19 7.22
C ARG A 63 -24.28 3.86 7.27
N ILE A 64 -24.67 2.99 8.19
CA ILE A 64 -24.15 1.62 8.32
C ILE A 64 -25.22 0.68 7.76
N GLY A 65 -24.86 -0.05 6.70
CA GLY A 65 -25.73 -1.03 6.04
C GLY A 65 -25.61 -2.44 6.63
N ALA A 66 -26.04 -3.42 5.86
CA ALA A 66 -25.82 -4.83 6.18
C ALA A 66 -24.31 -5.16 6.07
N PHE A 67 -23.88 -6.11 6.92
CA PHE A 67 -22.51 -6.59 6.86
C PHE A 67 -22.35 -7.68 5.80
N ALA A 68 -21.22 -7.65 5.11
CA ALA A 68 -20.71 -8.70 4.24
C ALA A 68 -19.34 -9.16 4.75
N LEU A 69 -18.79 -10.20 4.13
CA LEU A 69 -17.43 -10.67 4.38
C LEU A 69 -16.56 -10.41 3.16
N GLY A 70 -15.37 -9.92 3.39
CA GLY A 70 -14.31 -9.73 2.40
C GLY A 70 -13.02 -10.41 2.83
N SER A 71 -11.97 -10.17 2.07
CA SER A 71 -10.62 -10.64 2.39
C SER A 71 -9.69 -9.47 2.72
N ASP A 72 -8.65 -9.77 3.49
CA ASP A 72 -7.48 -8.93 3.66
C ASP A 72 -6.20 -9.76 3.44
N ALA A 73 -5.06 -9.21 3.75
CA ALA A 73 -3.77 -9.87 3.58
C ALA A 73 -3.70 -11.26 4.25
N SER A 74 -4.42 -11.50 5.34
CA SER A 74 -4.30 -12.70 6.20
C SER A 74 -5.60 -13.46 6.46
N SER A 75 -6.75 -12.96 6.01
CA SER A 75 -8.07 -13.52 6.28
C SER A 75 -9.01 -13.40 5.09
N ASP A 76 -9.85 -14.42 4.88
CA ASP A 76 -10.95 -14.41 3.90
C ASP A 76 -12.32 -14.09 4.56
N ALA A 77 -12.32 -13.67 5.82
CA ALA A 77 -13.55 -13.47 6.60
C ALA A 77 -13.52 -12.15 7.39
N VAL A 78 -13.22 -11.03 6.72
CA VAL A 78 -13.21 -9.69 7.31
C VAL A 78 -14.61 -9.08 7.21
N PRO A 79 -15.31 -8.82 8.33
CA PRO A 79 -16.62 -8.18 8.30
C PRO A 79 -16.49 -6.72 7.90
N PHE A 80 -17.26 -6.30 6.91
CA PHE A 80 -17.36 -4.91 6.49
C PHE A 80 -18.78 -4.50 6.14
N THR A 81 -19.02 -3.21 6.04
CA THR A 81 -20.23 -2.62 5.46
C THR A 81 -19.87 -1.43 4.59
N GLU A 82 -20.63 -1.22 3.54
CA GLU A 82 -20.43 -0.09 2.63
C GLU A 82 -20.95 1.20 3.26
N THR A 83 -20.23 2.30 3.08
CA THR A 83 -20.66 3.62 3.50
C THR A 83 -20.04 4.71 2.62
N MET A 84 -20.43 5.96 2.86
CA MET A 84 -19.95 7.12 2.13
C MET A 84 -19.43 8.15 3.13
N LEU A 85 -18.16 8.54 3.01
CA LEU A 85 -17.60 9.66 3.76
C LEU A 85 -17.88 10.96 2.98
N PRO A 86 -18.58 11.94 3.58
CA PRO A 86 -19.01 13.13 2.84
C PRO A 86 -17.87 13.92 2.24
N TRP A 87 -16.77 14.06 2.97
CA TRP A 87 -15.57 14.75 2.51
C TRP A 87 -14.33 14.34 3.29
N LEU A 88 -13.17 14.46 2.64
CA LEU A 88 -11.84 14.33 3.21
C LEU A 88 -10.92 15.32 2.52
N ARG A 89 -10.05 16.01 3.26
CA ARG A 89 -9.07 16.95 2.70
C ARG A 89 -7.65 16.59 3.14
N ILE A 90 -6.82 16.30 2.16
CA ILE A 90 -5.40 15.94 2.31
C ILE A 90 -4.56 17.09 1.75
N GLY A 91 -4.00 17.93 2.61
CA GLY A 91 -3.44 19.21 2.17
C GLY A 91 -4.53 20.03 1.48
N ASP A 92 -4.29 20.40 0.22
CA ASP A 92 -5.25 21.14 -0.61
C ASP A 92 -6.03 20.27 -1.60
N LEU A 93 -5.84 18.94 -1.57
CA LEU A 93 -6.70 17.98 -2.30
C LEU A 93 -7.97 17.72 -1.49
N GLU A 94 -9.12 17.96 -2.09
CA GLU A 94 -10.42 17.65 -1.50
C GLU A 94 -11.07 16.45 -2.21
N LEU A 95 -11.50 15.46 -1.42
CA LEU A 95 -12.30 14.34 -1.85
C LEU A 95 -13.72 14.51 -1.32
N ARG A 96 -14.73 14.33 -2.17
CA ARG A 96 -16.15 14.38 -1.80
C ARG A 96 -16.82 13.07 -2.14
N ASN A 97 -17.83 12.72 -1.36
CA ASN A 97 -18.62 11.49 -1.52
C ASN A 97 -17.71 10.26 -1.64
N LEU A 98 -16.68 10.19 -0.77
CA LEU A 98 -15.72 9.11 -0.82
C LEU A 98 -16.37 7.78 -0.45
N TYR A 99 -16.46 6.86 -1.41
CA TYR A 99 -16.91 5.50 -1.18
C TYR A 99 -15.87 4.72 -0.36
N VAL A 100 -16.30 4.12 0.75
CA VAL A 100 -15.43 3.39 1.66
C VAL A 100 -16.12 2.16 2.24
N LEU A 101 -15.32 1.14 2.56
CA LEU A 101 -15.75 0.04 3.41
C LEU A 101 -15.51 0.41 4.87
N ALA A 102 -16.54 0.32 5.71
CA ALA A 102 -16.39 0.49 7.14
C ALA A 102 -16.10 -0.88 7.79
N LEU A 103 -14.91 -1.02 8.37
CA LEU A 103 -14.43 -2.22 9.05
C LEU A 103 -13.63 -1.85 10.31
N ASP A 104 -13.38 -2.81 11.21
CA ASP A 104 -12.67 -2.53 12.45
C ASP A 104 -11.16 -2.39 12.20
N LEU A 105 -10.66 -1.16 12.12
CA LEU A 105 -9.25 -0.84 11.92
C LEU A 105 -8.44 -0.72 13.22
N ARG A 106 -9.07 -0.87 14.39
CA ARG A 106 -8.39 -0.68 15.70
C ARG A 106 -7.38 -1.77 16.03
N GLN A 107 -7.41 -2.89 15.32
CA GLN A 107 -6.43 -3.96 15.48
C GLN A 107 -5.14 -3.69 14.70
N ALA A 108 -5.10 -2.66 13.87
CA ALA A 108 -3.86 -2.24 13.22
C ALA A 108 -2.79 -1.89 14.28
N PRO A 109 -1.53 -2.27 14.06
CA PRO A 109 -0.44 -2.01 15.01
C PRO A 109 -0.02 -0.54 15.06
N PHE A 110 -0.75 0.34 14.39
CA PHE A 110 -0.54 1.78 14.33
C PHE A 110 -1.88 2.52 14.19
N PRO A 111 -1.95 3.78 14.59
CA PRO A 111 -3.16 4.57 14.41
C PRO A 111 -3.52 4.72 12.93
N VAL A 112 -4.77 4.40 12.58
CA VAL A 112 -5.36 4.61 11.26
C VAL A 112 -6.86 4.84 11.41
N ASP A 113 -7.35 5.90 10.81
CA ASP A 113 -8.78 6.24 10.76
C ASP A 113 -9.37 5.90 9.40
N ILE A 114 -8.58 6.10 8.33
CA ILE A 114 -8.97 5.92 6.93
C ILE A 114 -7.82 5.25 6.18
N VAL A 115 -8.16 4.34 5.29
CA VAL A 115 -7.26 3.77 4.29
C VAL A 115 -7.71 4.27 2.93
N LEU A 116 -6.84 4.97 2.20
CA LEU A 116 -7.08 5.31 0.80
C LEU A 116 -6.54 4.21 -0.10
N GLY A 117 -7.42 3.60 -0.85
CA GLY A 117 -7.16 2.51 -1.76
C GLY A 117 -7.33 2.87 -3.23
N TYR A 118 -7.39 1.85 -4.06
CA TYR A 118 -7.38 1.94 -5.51
C TYR A 118 -8.45 2.88 -6.07
N ASN A 119 -9.68 2.84 -5.55
CA ASN A 119 -10.78 3.68 -6.04
C ASN A 119 -10.51 5.19 -5.98
N VAL A 120 -9.49 5.62 -5.23
CA VAL A 120 -8.98 6.99 -5.20
C VAL A 120 -7.63 7.08 -5.92
N LEU A 121 -6.70 6.18 -5.59
CA LEU A 121 -5.31 6.28 -6.01
C LEU A 121 -5.14 6.14 -7.53
N CYS A 122 -6.00 5.39 -8.21
CA CYS A 122 -5.97 5.25 -9.68
C CYS A 122 -6.28 6.56 -10.43
N HIS A 123 -6.87 7.54 -9.75
CA HIS A 123 -7.24 8.84 -10.32
C HIS A 123 -6.20 9.94 -10.08
N LEU A 124 -5.01 9.60 -9.58
CA LEU A 124 -3.96 10.58 -9.30
C LEU A 124 -2.56 10.01 -9.58
N GLY A 125 -1.58 10.89 -9.70
CA GLY A 125 -0.18 10.53 -9.59
C GLY A 125 0.28 10.75 -8.15
N MET A 126 1.16 9.88 -7.65
CA MET A 126 1.67 9.96 -6.29
C MET A 126 3.20 9.92 -6.29
N THR A 127 3.82 10.76 -5.46
CA THR A 127 5.24 10.65 -5.11
C THR A 127 5.39 10.59 -3.61
N ILE A 128 6.07 9.56 -3.12
CA ILE A 128 6.49 9.43 -1.73
C ILE A 128 7.96 9.79 -1.67
N ASP A 129 8.29 10.93 -1.08
CA ASP A 129 9.67 11.36 -0.84
C ASP A 129 10.07 10.96 0.58
N TYR A 130 10.76 9.84 0.70
CA TYR A 130 11.22 9.31 1.98
C TYR A 130 12.34 10.17 2.60
N ALA A 131 13.15 10.81 1.75
CA ALA A 131 14.25 11.66 2.21
C ALA A 131 13.75 12.99 2.78
N GLN A 132 12.74 13.60 2.15
CA GLN A 132 12.12 14.84 2.63
C GLN A 132 10.93 14.61 3.54
N GLN A 133 10.52 13.35 3.72
CA GLN A 133 9.34 12.97 4.50
C GLN A 133 8.07 13.68 4.04
N GLN A 134 7.77 13.59 2.74
CA GLN A 134 6.61 14.21 2.12
C GLN A 134 5.89 13.25 1.18
N ILE A 135 4.59 13.47 1.03
CA ILE A 135 3.75 12.82 0.02
C ILE A 135 3.21 13.93 -0.88
N CYS A 136 3.43 13.81 -2.18
CA CYS A 136 2.86 14.68 -3.20
C CYS A 136 1.81 13.91 -4.01
N LEU A 137 0.57 14.38 -3.96
CA LEU A 137 -0.55 13.88 -4.76
C LEU A 137 -0.80 14.84 -5.92
N ARG A 138 -0.80 14.34 -7.15
CA ARG A 138 -0.88 15.16 -8.37
C ARG A 138 -2.11 14.82 -9.19
N HIS A 139 -2.63 15.86 -9.86
CA HIS A 139 -3.64 15.67 -10.91
C HIS A 139 -3.08 14.75 -12.01
N PRO A 140 -3.85 13.78 -12.52
CA PRO A 140 -3.35 12.78 -13.47
C PRO A 140 -2.89 13.37 -14.81
N ASP A 141 -3.28 14.60 -15.16
CA ASP A 141 -2.82 15.28 -16.36
C ASP A 141 -1.40 15.86 -16.23
N LEU A 142 -0.96 16.11 -14.99
CA LEU A 142 0.40 16.56 -14.76
C LEU A 142 1.38 15.39 -14.97
N PRO A 143 2.54 15.65 -15.61
CA PRO A 143 3.55 14.61 -15.77
C PRO A 143 4.13 14.21 -14.39
N PRO A 144 4.57 12.95 -14.24
CA PRO A 144 5.37 12.58 -13.09
C PRO A 144 6.70 13.36 -13.09
N PRO A 145 7.39 13.46 -11.93
CA PRO A 145 8.72 14.04 -11.90
C PRO A 145 9.65 13.29 -12.88
N ALA A 146 10.45 14.02 -13.62
CA ALA A 146 11.47 13.39 -14.47
C ALA A 146 12.50 12.71 -13.55
N PRO A 147 12.90 11.45 -13.84
CA PRO A 147 13.93 10.80 -13.04
C PRO A 147 15.24 11.58 -13.14
N SER A 148 15.95 11.65 -12.02
CA SER A 148 17.31 12.18 -12.00
C SER A 148 18.26 11.26 -12.78
N ARG A 149 19.53 11.67 -12.92
CA ARG A 149 20.55 10.83 -13.57
C ARG A 149 20.75 9.46 -12.85
N ALA A 150 20.48 9.41 -11.55
CA ALA A 150 20.56 8.20 -10.74
C ALA A 150 19.21 7.49 -10.54
N GLY A 151 18.14 8.07 -11.08
CA GLY A 151 16.79 7.50 -11.02
C GLY A 151 16.52 6.56 -12.18
N ILE A 152 15.58 5.66 -11.97
CA ILE A 152 15.08 4.76 -13.02
C ILE A 152 13.57 4.88 -13.17
N SER A 153 13.11 4.61 -14.38
CA SER A 153 11.68 4.47 -14.69
C SER A 153 11.41 3.05 -15.14
N LEU A 154 10.43 2.41 -14.55
CA LEU A 154 10.00 1.06 -14.87
C LEU A 154 8.54 1.04 -15.31
N PRO A 155 8.14 0.20 -16.26
CA PRO A 155 6.74 -0.03 -16.56
C PRO A 155 6.00 -0.51 -15.31
N LEU A 156 4.85 0.08 -15.06
CA LEU A 156 3.94 -0.38 -14.04
C LEU A 156 2.97 -1.38 -14.68
N HIS A 157 2.93 -2.58 -14.14
CA HIS A 157 1.95 -3.59 -14.46
C HIS A 157 0.84 -3.56 -13.41
N PHE A 158 -0.22 -4.32 -13.64
CA PHE A 158 -1.31 -4.43 -12.67
C PHE A 158 -1.63 -5.89 -12.45
N TYR A 159 -1.62 -6.31 -11.19
CA TYR A 159 -2.19 -7.57 -10.78
C TYR A 159 -3.64 -7.29 -10.35
N GLU A 160 -4.61 -7.76 -11.15
CA GLU A 160 -5.97 -7.23 -11.06
C GLU A 160 -5.94 -5.72 -11.31
N HIS A 161 -6.00 -4.91 -10.27
CA HIS A 161 -5.84 -3.45 -10.32
C HIS A 161 -4.75 -2.90 -9.38
N PHE A 162 -4.05 -3.77 -8.65
CA PHE A 162 -2.92 -3.37 -7.81
C PHE A 162 -1.66 -3.12 -8.64
N PRO A 163 -0.93 -2.02 -8.39
CA PRO A 163 0.29 -1.70 -9.12
C PRO A 163 1.36 -2.74 -8.83
N ALA A 164 2.03 -3.20 -9.85
CA ALA A 164 3.03 -4.26 -9.76
C ALA A 164 4.22 -4.01 -10.69
N LEU A 165 5.35 -4.61 -10.38
CA LEU A 165 6.54 -4.65 -11.21
C LEU A 165 6.77 -6.06 -11.74
N ALA A 166 7.27 -6.14 -12.97
CA ALA A 166 7.78 -7.36 -13.58
C ALA A 166 9.31 -7.43 -13.51
N ASP A 167 9.86 -8.53 -13.97
CA ASP A 167 11.29 -8.71 -14.17
C ASP A 167 12.16 -8.55 -12.91
N LEU A 168 11.65 -9.05 -11.78
CA LEU A 168 12.40 -9.14 -10.54
C LEU A 168 13.12 -10.49 -10.46
N CYS A 169 14.39 -10.47 -10.01
CA CYS A 169 15.16 -11.69 -9.84
C CYS A 169 15.85 -11.70 -8.46
N LEU A 170 15.81 -12.85 -7.78
CA LEU A 170 16.52 -13.08 -6.51
C LEU A 170 17.80 -13.85 -6.78
N ASP A 171 18.92 -13.37 -6.19
CA ASP A 171 20.26 -13.97 -6.26
C ASP A 171 20.67 -14.35 -7.71
N ASP A 172 20.23 -13.57 -8.71
CA ASP A 172 20.45 -13.81 -10.15
C ASP A 172 19.95 -15.18 -10.65
N GLN A 173 19.13 -15.88 -9.88
CA GLN A 173 18.73 -17.26 -10.16
C GLN A 173 17.22 -17.45 -10.24
N VAL A 174 16.46 -16.78 -9.39
CA VAL A 174 15.03 -17.01 -9.26
C VAL A 174 14.23 -15.83 -9.76
N GLN A 175 13.59 -16.01 -10.92
CA GLN A 175 12.65 -15.02 -11.44
C GLN A 175 11.37 -15.02 -10.60
N LEU A 176 11.00 -13.84 -10.12
CA LEU A 176 9.72 -13.62 -9.46
C LEU A 176 8.63 -13.29 -10.50
N PRO A 177 7.40 -13.72 -10.26
CA PRO A 177 6.27 -13.22 -11.03
C PRO A 177 6.07 -11.72 -10.75
N LEU A 178 4.96 -11.15 -11.21
CA LEU A 178 4.60 -9.79 -10.84
C LEU A 178 4.63 -9.62 -9.32
N ALA A 179 5.36 -8.60 -8.86
CA ALA A 179 5.41 -8.21 -7.46
C ALA A 179 4.62 -6.92 -7.26
N THR A 180 3.56 -6.96 -6.46
CA THR A 180 2.75 -5.77 -6.16
C THR A 180 3.55 -4.75 -5.36
N ILE A 181 3.31 -3.46 -5.61
CA ILE A 181 3.84 -2.36 -4.80
C ILE A 181 2.78 -2.02 -3.76
N ASP A 182 3.13 -2.18 -2.49
CA ASP A 182 2.19 -2.05 -1.38
C ASP A 182 2.70 -1.04 -0.33
N THR A 183 2.17 0.17 -0.39
CA THR A 183 2.53 1.25 0.54
C THR A 183 1.85 1.11 1.90
N GLY A 184 0.91 0.21 2.07
CA GLY A 184 0.34 -0.22 3.35
C GLY A 184 1.18 -1.28 4.07
N SER A 185 2.07 -1.98 3.36
CA SER A 185 2.93 -3.02 3.93
C SER A 185 4.20 -2.45 4.55
N ASN A 186 4.54 -2.92 5.76
CA ASN A 186 5.80 -2.60 6.45
C ASN A 186 6.93 -3.62 6.17
N GLY A 187 6.70 -4.64 5.35
CA GLY A 187 7.72 -5.58 4.90
C GLY A 187 8.69 -4.97 3.89
N ALA A 188 9.72 -5.72 3.50
CA ALA A 188 10.55 -5.38 2.33
C ALA A 188 10.07 -6.15 1.10
N LEU A 189 10.18 -7.47 1.11
CA LEU A 189 9.62 -8.37 0.12
C LEU A 189 8.86 -9.47 0.85
N THR A 190 7.58 -9.60 0.57
CA THR A 190 6.77 -10.71 1.11
C THR A 190 6.44 -11.68 -0.03
N LEU A 191 6.68 -12.97 0.20
CA LEU A 191 6.39 -14.04 -0.76
C LEU A 191 5.27 -14.94 -0.22
N SER A 192 4.36 -15.34 -1.09
CA SER A 192 3.38 -16.39 -0.75
C SER A 192 4.08 -17.69 -0.38
N PRO A 193 3.46 -18.57 0.43
CA PRO A 193 4.08 -19.80 0.92
C PRO A 193 4.64 -20.70 -0.20
N ASP A 194 3.91 -20.84 -1.30
CA ASP A 194 4.35 -21.64 -2.45
C ASP A 194 5.54 -21.01 -3.18
N LEU A 195 5.54 -19.68 -3.31
CA LEU A 195 6.64 -18.98 -3.95
C LEU A 195 7.89 -19.03 -3.07
N ALA A 196 7.74 -18.85 -1.75
CA ALA A 196 8.82 -19.02 -0.79
C ALA A 196 9.44 -20.43 -0.85
N GLN A 197 8.62 -21.47 -0.98
CA GLN A 197 9.09 -22.83 -1.16
C GLN A 197 9.86 -23.01 -2.48
N ARG A 198 9.37 -22.43 -3.57
CA ARG A 198 10.03 -22.48 -4.89
C ARG A 198 11.41 -21.82 -4.89
N VAL A 199 11.57 -20.71 -4.16
CA VAL A 199 12.86 -20.02 -4.03
C VAL A 199 13.76 -20.66 -2.97
N GLY A 200 13.34 -21.77 -2.34
CA GLY A 200 14.14 -22.49 -1.37
C GLY A 200 14.29 -21.79 -0.02
N LEU A 201 13.33 -20.90 0.31
CA LEU A 201 13.30 -20.28 1.63
C LEU A 201 12.87 -21.33 2.65
N HIS A 202 13.84 -21.90 3.34
CA HIS A 202 13.62 -22.80 4.47
C HIS A 202 13.76 -22.02 5.77
N PRO A 203 12.90 -22.27 6.78
CA PRO A 203 13.06 -21.65 8.08
C PRO A 203 14.43 -22.02 8.65
N LYS A 204 15.29 -21.02 8.85
CA LYS A 204 16.40 -21.17 9.75
C LYS A 204 15.83 -21.07 11.16
N ALA A 205 16.16 -22.02 12.03
CA ALA A 205 15.57 -22.14 13.37
C ALA A 205 15.71 -20.87 14.24
N ASP A 206 16.66 -20.01 13.91
CA ASP A 206 16.98 -18.75 14.58
C ASP A 206 16.32 -17.50 13.93
N GLN A 207 15.61 -17.68 12.80
CA GLN A 207 15.01 -16.59 12.02
C GLN A 207 13.48 -16.63 11.97
N VAL A 208 12.85 -17.49 12.75
CA VAL A 208 11.39 -17.54 12.85
C VAL A 208 10.92 -16.35 13.68
N GLY A 209 10.36 -15.34 13.02
CA GLY A 209 9.71 -14.20 13.66
C GLY A 209 8.20 -14.37 13.68
N VAL A 210 7.55 -13.86 14.72
CA VAL A 210 6.09 -13.65 14.70
C VAL A 210 5.86 -12.30 14.06
N GLY A 211 5.29 -12.28 12.85
CA GLY A 211 4.81 -11.07 12.19
C GLY A 211 3.30 -10.98 12.36
N THR A 212 2.78 -9.79 12.60
CA THR A 212 1.39 -9.49 12.32
C THR A 212 1.30 -9.27 10.81
N GLY A 213 0.70 -10.22 10.09
CA GLY A 213 0.24 -9.95 8.75
C GLY A 213 -0.67 -8.72 8.77
N HIS A 214 -0.66 -7.93 7.72
CA HIS A 214 -1.47 -6.72 7.61
C HIS A 214 -2.97 -6.96 7.47
N GLY A 215 -3.44 -8.17 7.75
CA GLY A 215 -4.81 -8.41 8.06
C GLY A 215 -5.10 -7.82 9.44
N PHE A 216 -6.09 -6.98 9.53
CA PHE A 216 -6.56 -6.43 10.81
C PHE A 216 -7.14 -7.51 11.74
N THR A 217 -7.11 -8.77 11.34
CA THR A 217 -7.84 -9.86 12.01
C THR A 217 -6.95 -10.97 12.54
N GLN A 218 -5.77 -11.20 12.00
CA GLN A 218 -4.93 -12.33 12.42
C GLN A 218 -3.44 -12.00 12.43
N SER A 219 -2.74 -12.51 13.45
CA SER A 219 -1.29 -12.61 13.44
C SER A 219 -0.87 -13.97 12.86
N CYS A 220 0.24 -14.00 12.16
CA CYS A 220 0.82 -15.23 11.62
C CYS A 220 2.30 -15.34 11.94
N THR A 221 2.79 -16.57 11.98
CA THR A 221 4.22 -16.84 12.00
C THR A 221 4.80 -16.53 10.61
N ILE A 222 5.95 -15.90 10.57
CA ILE A 222 6.70 -15.67 9.32
C ILE A 222 8.04 -16.40 9.36
N THR A 223 8.45 -16.91 8.20
CA THR A 223 9.85 -17.29 7.95
C THR A 223 10.55 -16.09 7.35
N ARG A 224 11.67 -15.69 7.92
CA ARG A 224 12.47 -14.56 7.44
C ARG A 224 13.78 -15.05 6.86
N SER A 225 14.20 -14.46 5.74
CA SER A 225 15.45 -14.68 5.05
C SER A 225 15.93 -13.36 4.44
N SER A 226 17.03 -13.38 3.70
CA SER A 226 17.47 -12.26 2.88
C SER A 226 18.12 -12.77 1.61
N ALA A 227 17.98 -12.02 0.53
CA ALA A 227 18.60 -12.28 -0.76
C ALA A 227 18.92 -10.94 -1.45
N ASP A 228 19.77 -10.99 -2.45
CA ASP A 228 19.97 -9.85 -3.34
C ASP A 228 18.80 -9.78 -4.33
N LEU A 229 18.24 -8.60 -4.53
CA LEU A 229 17.11 -8.38 -5.45
C LEU A 229 17.57 -7.53 -6.63
N GLN A 230 17.44 -8.09 -7.82
CA GLN A 230 17.54 -7.33 -9.06
C GLN A 230 16.16 -6.74 -9.41
N LEU A 231 16.10 -5.41 -9.52
CA LEU A 231 14.90 -4.65 -9.91
C LEU A 231 15.22 -3.86 -11.18
N GLY A 232 14.89 -4.42 -12.35
CA GLY A 232 15.36 -3.85 -13.61
C GLY A 232 16.89 -3.70 -13.61
N PRO A 233 17.45 -2.50 -13.86
CA PRO A 233 18.90 -2.27 -13.82
C PRO A 233 19.47 -2.10 -12.41
N LEU A 234 18.63 -2.07 -11.36
CA LEU A 234 19.07 -1.86 -9.99
C LEU A 234 19.37 -3.19 -9.29
N HIS A 235 20.54 -3.25 -8.65
CA HIS A 235 20.88 -4.32 -7.73
C HIS A 235 20.72 -3.81 -6.29
N LEU A 236 19.85 -4.48 -5.54
CA LEU A 236 19.51 -4.15 -4.15
C LEU A 236 20.01 -5.28 -3.25
N PRO A 237 21.15 -5.10 -2.56
CA PRO A 237 21.72 -6.17 -1.74
C PRO A 237 20.92 -6.38 -0.46
N ALA A 238 20.94 -7.62 0.02
CA ALA A 238 20.41 -8.04 1.32
C ALA A 238 18.99 -7.53 1.59
N VAL A 239 18.07 -7.76 0.63
CA VAL A 239 16.65 -7.47 0.81
C VAL A 239 16.05 -8.51 1.76
N GLU A 240 15.42 -8.04 2.84
CA GLU A 240 14.70 -8.92 3.78
C GLU A 240 13.48 -9.54 3.06
N ILE A 241 13.33 -10.84 3.21
CA ILE A 241 12.22 -11.61 2.63
C ILE A 241 11.41 -12.23 3.75
N ASP A 242 10.13 -11.90 3.79
CA ASP A 242 9.16 -12.49 4.71
C ASP A 242 8.25 -13.48 3.96
N ALA A 243 8.14 -14.71 4.49
CA ALA A 243 7.22 -15.73 4.01
C ALA A 243 6.22 -16.07 5.14
N PRO A 244 5.01 -15.49 5.12
CA PRO A 244 4.01 -15.75 6.14
C PRO A 244 3.46 -17.17 6.02
N HIS A 245 3.25 -17.84 7.17
CA HIS A 245 2.63 -19.15 7.25
C HIS A 245 1.11 -18.97 7.31
N LEU A 246 0.52 -18.65 6.16
CA LEU A 246 -0.91 -18.40 6.01
C LEU A 246 -1.57 -19.48 5.14
N GLN A 247 -2.81 -19.81 5.46
CA GLN A 247 -3.68 -20.66 4.63
C GLN A 247 -4.81 -19.84 3.98
N HIS A 248 -5.04 -18.62 4.44
CA HIS A 248 -6.13 -17.73 4.04
C HIS A 248 -5.60 -16.32 3.83
N GLY A 249 -6.39 -15.51 3.16
CA GLY A 249 -6.05 -14.13 2.84
C GLY A 249 -5.19 -13.97 1.58
N ASP A 250 -5.04 -12.74 1.14
CA ASP A 250 -4.43 -12.42 -0.16
C ASP A 250 -2.95 -12.80 -0.25
N LEU A 251 -2.20 -12.73 0.85
CA LEU A 251 -0.79 -13.12 0.88
C LEU A 251 -0.58 -14.65 0.82
N SER A 252 -1.63 -15.45 1.04
CA SER A 252 -1.57 -16.91 0.87
C SER A 252 -1.82 -17.36 -0.57
N ARG A 253 -2.33 -16.49 -1.44
CA ARG A 253 -2.65 -16.82 -2.82
C ARG A 253 -1.39 -17.21 -3.60
N HIS A 254 -1.53 -18.24 -4.42
CA HIS A 254 -0.45 -18.83 -5.19
C HIS A 254 0.31 -17.79 -6.04
N GLY A 255 1.65 -17.82 -5.99
CA GLY A 255 2.52 -16.99 -6.81
C GLY A 255 2.55 -15.50 -6.45
N ARG A 256 2.12 -15.10 -5.24
CA ARG A 256 2.13 -13.69 -4.83
C ARG A 256 3.50 -13.26 -4.33
N ALA A 257 3.95 -12.10 -4.83
CA ALA A 257 5.07 -11.35 -4.29
C ALA A 257 4.62 -9.92 -4.01
N ASN A 258 5.06 -9.31 -2.91
CA ASN A 258 4.63 -8.00 -2.47
C ASN A 258 5.82 -7.16 -1.98
N LEU A 259 6.02 -5.98 -2.58
CA LEU A 259 7.07 -5.03 -2.23
C LEU A 259 6.54 -4.00 -1.26
N GLY A 260 7.05 -4.01 -0.04
CA GLY A 260 6.63 -3.10 1.02
C GLY A 260 7.64 -2.00 1.33
N ASN A 261 7.30 -1.19 2.33
CA ASN A 261 8.00 0.08 2.59
C ASN A 261 9.41 -0.05 3.16
N ARG A 262 9.81 -1.19 3.74
CA ARG A 262 11.22 -1.39 4.10
C ARG A 262 12.13 -1.47 2.87
N LEU A 263 11.59 -1.91 1.72
CA LEU A 263 12.27 -1.84 0.43
C LEU A 263 12.11 -0.47 -0.20
N LEU A 264 10.88 0.00 -0.33
CA LEU A 264 10.57 1.30 -0.97
C LEU A 264 11.28 2.47 -0.28
N GLY A 265 11.39 2.44 1.04
CA GLY A 265 12.12 3.44 1.84
C GLY A 265 13.65 3.40 1.70
N ARG A 266 14.23 2.43 0.96
CA ARG A 266 15.65 2.45 0.57
C ARG A 266 15.94 3.43 -0.56
N PHE A 267 14.90 3.89 -1.25
CA PHE A 267 14.98 4.94 -2.26
C PHE A 267 14.81 6.32 -1.63
N ARG A 268 15.35 7.34 -2.28
CA ARG A 268 15.07 8.74 -1.94
C ARG A 268 13.58 9.02 -2.09
N SER A 269 13.03 8.63 -3.24
CA SER A 269 11.60 8.74 -3.50
C SER A 269 11.11 7.67 -4.46
N VAL A 270 9.81 7.37 -4.36
CA VAL A 270 9.09 6.49 -5.28
C VAL A 270 7.88 7.22 -5.80
N SER A 271 7.73 7.27 -7.13
CA SER A 271 6.55 7.84 -7.79
C SER A 271 5.78 6.77 -8.52
N LEU A 272 4.46 6.81 -8.39
CA LEU A 272 3.53 5.93 -9.10
C LEU A 272 2.58 6.79 -9.94
N ASP A 273 2.46 6.45 -11.21
CA ASP A 273 1.55 7.08 -12.16
C ASP A 273 0.70 5.99 -12.80
N TYR A 274 -0.50 5.80 -12.30
CA TYR A 274 -1.43 4.78 -12.79
C TYR A 274 -1.85 5.04 -14.25
N ARG A 275 -2.08 6.31 -14.58
CA ARG A 275 -2.56 6.68 -15.93
C ARG A 275 -1.52 6.40 -17.01
N ARG A 276 -0.22 6.62 -16.69
CA ARG A 276 0.89 6.39 -17.62
C ARG A 276 1.50 5.01 -17.46
N ALA A 277 0.99 4.22 -16.51
CA ALA A 277 1.54 2.92 -16.13
C ALA A 277 3.06 2.99 -15.90
N LEU A 278 3.49 3.89 -15.01
CA LEU A 278 4.89 4.21 -14.77
C LEU A 278 5.20 4.25 -13.28
N ALA A 279 6.27 3.57 -12.88
CA ALA A 279 6.91 3.71 -11.57
C ALA A 279 8.30 4.33 -11.74
N ILE A 280 8.62 5.32 -10.89
CA ILE A 280 9.93 5.99 -10.89
C ILE A 280 10.55 5.84 -9.52
N PHE A 281 11.80 5.38 -9.50
CA PHE A 281 12.59 5.17 -8.29
C PHE A 281 13.80 6.07 -8.33
N GLU A 282 13.94 6.97 -7.35
CA GLU A 282 15.12 7.82 -7.17
C GLU A 282 16.06 7.15 -6.16
N ALA A 283 17.33 6.96 -6.54
CA ALA A 283 18.31 6.40 -5.63
C ALA A 283 18.53 7.30 -4.40
N ALA A 284 18.75 6.71 -3.23
CA ALA A 284 19.29 7.44 -2.09
C ALA A 284 20.72 7.90 -2.43
N GLN A 285 21.04 9.15 -2.05
CA GLN A 285 22.40 9.70 -2.26
C GLN A 285 23.37 9.11 -1.27
#